data_7711418b3d4dc1924a01eecfe5071743
#
_entry.id   7711418b3d4dc1924a01eecfe5071743
#
_cell.length_a   1.000
_cell.length_b   1.000
_cell.length_c   1.000
_cell.angle_alpha   90.00
_cell.angle_beta   90.00
_cell.angle_gamma   90.00
#
_symmetry.space_group_name_H-M   'P 1'
#
loop_
_entity.id
_entity.type
_entity.pdbx_description
1 polymer ?
#
loop_
_entity_poly.entity_id
_entity_poly.type
_entity_poly.pdbx_seq_one_letter_code
_entity_poly.pdbx_strand_id
1 'polypeptide(L)'
;MPLALILQGIFAIFLMAFLGVQSHAETLLPIPALSARVIDQTGTLDASQRGAMEQRLAEIEQKEGSQLVVLMVPSTAPEDIAAFANRVGNAWKIGRREVGDGVLIVVAKDDRKMRIEVAKTLEGAIPDLAAARIIDQAMKPRFRSGDFAGGLNAAIDQLAARIAGEPLPEPESKSAESGQSSDWLAIVPVVLFGLAALSPLARTLFGKPLGAGLLGTAAGVLAFVFTASWWLALLAAVCALFFVLSSAVRGVPWSSGGGGWSGGSGGSSSSDGGGFSSGGGGDFGGGGASGDW
;
A
#
# COMPACT_ATOMS: atom_id res chain seq x y z
N MET A 1 63.70 -31.64 -17.85
CA MET A 1 62.51 -31.43 -18.65
C MET A 1 61.26 -32.20 -18.21
N PRO A 2 61.25 -33.36 -17.52
CA PRO A 2 59.94 -34.06 -17.14
C PRO A 2 59.23 -33.40 -16.00
N LEU A 3 59.85 -32.70 -15.07
CA LEU A 3 59.18 -32.10 -13.89
C LEU A 3 58.24 -30.96 -14.25
N ALA A 4 58.61 -30.14 -15.24
CA ALA A 4 57.77 -29.02 -15.71
C ALA A 4 56.50 -29.48 -16.39
N LEU A 5 56.53 -30.57 -17.14
CA LEU A 5 55.33 -31.17 -17.78
C LEU A 5 54.37 -31.77 -16.74
N ILE A 6 54.91 -32.40 -15.68
CA ILE A 6 54.09 -32.94 -14.58
C ILE A 6 53.40 -31.79 -13.82
N LEU A 7 54.12 -30.68 -13.51
CA LEU A 7 53.55 -29.51 -12.86
C LEU A 7 52.47 -28.82 -13.70
N GLN A 8 52.67 -28.72 -15.02
CA GLN A 8 51.67 -28.21 -15.95
C GLN A 8 50.41 -29.08 -16.01
N GLY A 9 50.58 -30.41 -16.00
CA GLY A 9 49.48 -31.37 -15.97
C GLY A 9 48.65 -31.25 -14.69
N ILE A 10 49.30 -31.18 -13.54
CA ILE A 10 48.64 -30.99 -12.24
C ILE A 10 47.91 -29.63 -12.17
N PHE A 11 48.50 -28.56 -12.68
CA PHE A 11 47.88 -27.24 -12.74
C PHE A 11 46.66 -27.23 -13.67
N ALA A 12 46.70 -27.90 -14.81
CA ALA A 12 45.56 -28.01 -15.73
C ALA A 12 44.43 -28.80 -15.11
N ILE A 13 44.71 -29.91 -14.38
CA ILE A 13 43.68 -30.69 -13.68
C ILE A 13 43.06 -29.85 -12.54
N PHE A 14 43.86 -29.09 -11.79
CA PHE A 14 43.37 -28.21 -10.75
C PHE A 14 42.50 -27.07 -11.30
N LEU A 15 42.90 -26.50 -12.46
CA LEU A 15 42.11 -25.49 -13.16
C LEU A 15 40.78 -26.05 -13.68
N MET A 16 40.78 -27.26 -14.24
CA MET A 16 39.52 -27.94 -14.66
C MET A 16 38.62 -28.29 -13.48
N ALA A 17 39.18 -28.71 -12.35
CA ALA A 17 38.40 -28.98 -11.14
C ALA A 17 37.77 -27.70 -10.55
N PHE A 18 38.45 -26.56 -10.69
CA PHE A 18 37.94 -25.26 -10.21
C PHE A 18 36.87 -24.64 -11.12
N LEU A 19 36.90 -24.91 -12.43
CA LEU A 19 35.92 -24.48 -13.41
C LEU A 19 34.62 -25.27 -13.38
N GLY A 20 34.57 -26.43 -12.70
CA GLY A 20 33.43 -27.32 -12.64
C GLY A 20 32.39 -27.01 -11.53
N VAL A 21 32.69 -26.10 -10.61
CA VAL A 21 31.72 -25.70 -9.56
C VAL A 21 30.85 -24.57 -10.09
N GLN A 22 29.96 -24.92 -11.01
CA GLN A 22 28.81 -24.02 -11.29
C GLN A 22 27.85 -24.12 -10.11
N SER A 23 27.91 -23.17 -9.18
CA SER A 23 26.83 -22.95 -8.25
C SER A 23 25.56 -22.60 -9.03
N HIS A 24 24.67 -23.57 -9.18
CA HIS A 24 23.31 -23.25 -9.58
C HIS A 24 22.72 -22.43 -8.43
N ALA A 25 22.66 -21.13 -8.59
CA ALA A 25 21.83 -20.30 -7.74
C ALA A 25 20.39 -20.69 -8.05
N GLU A 26 19.79 -21.50 -7.18
CA GLU A 26 18.37 -21.79 -7.25
C GLU A 26 17.60 -20.49 -7.17
N THR A 27 16.83 -20.19 -8.22
CA THR A 27 16.02 -18.96 -8.27
C THR A 27 14.87 -19.09 -7.29
N LEU A 28 14.84 -18.19 -6.30
CA LEU A 28 13.72 -18.11 -5.36
C LEU A 28 12.41 -17.82 -6.08
N LEU A 29 11.31 -18.36 -5.55
CA LEU A 29 9.99 -18.10 -6.08
C LEU A 29 9.69 -16.59 -6.06
N PRO A 30 9.24 -15.98 -7.17
CA PRO A 30 8.86 -14.58 -7.18
C PRO A 30 7.68 -14.33 -6.22
N ILE A 31 7.71 -13.20 -5.53
CA ILE A 31 6.60 -12.79 -4.65
C ILE A 31 5.41 -12.41 -5.52
N PRO A 32 4.21 -13.03 -5.33
CA PRO A 32 3.01 -12.64 -6.05
C PRO A 32 2.61 -11.18 -5.75
N ALA A 33 1.87 -10.55 -6.68
CA ALA A 33 1.27 -9.27 -6.38
C ALA A 33 0.15 -9.42 -5.33
N LEU A 34 0.09 -8.51 -4.37
CA LEU A 34 -0.99 -8.46 -3.37
C LEU A 34 -2.23 -7.83 -4.02
N SER A 35 -3.11 -8.66 -4.57
CA SER A 35 -4.30 -8.22 -5.31
C SER A 35 -5.60 -8.40 -4.53
N ALA A 36 -5.60 -9.24 -3.51
CA ALA A 36 -6.77 -9.61 -2.70
C ALA A 36 -6.31 -10.10 -1.32
N ARG A 37 -7.23 -10.26 -0.37
CA ARG A 37 -6.94 -10.89 0.93
C ARG A 37 -6.76 -12.40 0.82
N VAL A 38 -7.34 -13.00 -0.22
CA VAL A 38 -7.22 -14.44 -0.51
C VAL A 38 -6.63 -14.62 -1.90
N ILE A 39 -5.39 -15.05 -1.98
CA ILE A 39 -4.67 -15.31 -3.22
C ILE A 39 -4.46 -16.82 -3.33
N ASP A 40 -5.18 -17.45 -4.21
CA ASP A 40 -5.07 -18.89 -4.48
C ASP A 40 -4.52 -19.13 -5.89
N GLN A 41 -3.24 -19.45 -5.98
CA GLN A 41 -2.56 -19.81 -7.22
C GLN A 41 -2.71 -21.29 -7.58
N THR A 42 -3.30 -22.08 -6.67
CA THR A 42 -3.44 -23.53 -6.83
C THR A 42 -4.80 -23.95 -7.41
N GLY A 43 -5.77 -23.01 -7.45
CA GLY A 43 -7.14 -23.30 -7.83
C GLY A 43 -7.84 -24.29 -6.89
N THR A 44 -7.41 -24.38 -5.64
CA THR A 44 -7.96 -25.30 -4.64
C THR A 44 -9.28 -24.83 -4.09
N LEU A 45 -9.44 -23.51 -3.92
CA LEU A 45 -10.66 -22.89 -3.44
C LEU A 45 -11.56 -22.54 -4.65
N ASP A 46 -12.82 -22.92 -4.60
CA ASP A 46 -13.78 -22.44 -5.58
C ASP A 46 -14.08 -20.93 -5.41
N ALA A 47 -14.77 -20.36 -6.39
CA ALA A 47 -15.05 -18.90 -6.39
C ALA A 47 -15.94 -18.49 -5.20
N SER A 48 -16.88 -19.35 -4.77
CA SER A 48 -17.75 -19.10 -3.63
C SER A 48 -16.97 -19.11 -2.31
N GLN A 49 -16.09 -20.11 -2.14
CA GLN A 49 -15.24 -20.24 -0.96
C GLN A 49 -14.29 -19.04 -0.82
N ARG A 50 -13.64 -18.63 -1.94
CA ARG A 50 -12.78 -17.44 -1.95
C ARG A 50 -13.55 -16.19 -1.61
N GLY A 51 -14.72 -15.99 -2.24
CA GLY A 51 -15.55 -14.81 -1.99
C GLY A 51 -16.02 -14.70 -0.54
N ALA A 52 -16.47 -15.81 0.04
CA ALA A 52 -16.89 -15.86 1.44
C ALA A 52 -15.71 -15.58 2.41
N MET A 53 -14.54 -16.16 2.13
CA MET A 53 -13.33 -15.93 2.93
C MET A 53 -12.83 -14.49 2.81
N GLU A 54 -12.85 -13.91 1.60
CA GLU A 54 -12.49 -12.51 1.35
C GLU A 54 -13.38 -11.55 2.14
N GLN A 55 -14.70 -11.81 2.12
CA GLN A 55 -15.68 -11.02 2.90
C GLN A 55 -15.42 -11.15 4.40
N ARG A 56 -15.17 -12.36 4.89
CA ARG A 56 -14.86 -12.62 6.30
C ARG A 56 -13.61 -11.88 6.76
N LEU A 57 -12.54 -11.90 5.95
CA LEU A 57 -11.30 -11.18 6.25
C LEU A 57 -11.51 -9.66 6.22
N ALA A 58 -12.34 -9.16 5.32
CA ALA A 58 -12.70 -7.74 5.27
C ALA A 58 -13.50 -7.31 6.53
N GLU A 59 -14.42 -8.13 7.01
CA GLU A 59 -15.16 -7.88 8.26
C GLU A 59 -14.23 -7.82 9.48
N ILE A 60 -13.25 -8.73 9.56
CA ILE A 60 -12.25 -8.74 10.63
C ILE A 60 -11.41 -7.45 10.58
N GLU A 61 -10.94 -7.07 9.39
CA GLU A 61 -10.16 -5.83 9.21
C GLU A 61 -10.98 -4.60 9.62
N GLN A 62 -12.26 -4.54 9.23
CA GLN A 62 -13.14 -3.42 9.62
C GLN A 62 -13.37 -3.34 11.11
N LYS A 63 -13.52 -4.48 11.78
CA LYS A 63 -13.85 -4.55 13.20
C LYS A 63 -12.62 -4.39 14.10
N GLU A 64 -11.56 -5.10 13.80
CA GLU A 64 -10.37 -5.19 14.64
C GLU A 64 -9.22 -4.31 14.12
N GLY A 65 -9.29 -3.85 12.88
CA GLY A 65 -8.24 -3.08 12.21
C GLY A 65 -7.10 -3.92 11.65
N SER A 66 -6.90 -5.13 12.17
CA SER A 66 -5.80 -6.01 11.78
C SER A 66 -6.01 -6.65 10.42
N GLN A 67 -4.96 -6.70 9.61
CA GLN A 67 -5.03 -7.26 8.25
C GLN A 67 -4.58 -8.72 8.23
N LEU A 68 -5.46 -9.62 7.84
CA LEU A 68 -5.18 -11.03 7.61
C LEU A 68 -5.21 -11.33 6.11
N VAL A 69 -4.19 -12.04 5.63
CA VAL A 69 -4.07 -12.43 4.22
C VAL A 69 -3.78 -13.92 4.12
N VAL A 70 -4.41 -14.58 3.15
CA VAL A 70 -4.18 -16.00 2.82
C VAL A 70 -3.51 -16.08 1.46
N LEU A 71 -2.40 -16.80 1.40
CA LEU A 71 -1.68 -17.12 0.17
C LEU A 71 -1.54 -18.62 0.01
N MET A 72 -2.11 -19.15 -1.06
CA MET A 72 -1.92 -20.54 -1.47
C MET A 72 -1.05 -20.60 -2.72
N VAL A 73 0.05 -21.33 -2.63
CA VAL A 73 0.99 -21.55 -3.74
C VAL A 73 1.16 -23.07 -3.97
N PRO A 74 1.55 -23.50 -5.17
CA PRO A 74 1.84 -24.92 -5.40
C PRO A 74 2.99 -25.40 -4.50
N SER A 75 4.11 -24.71 -4.51
CA SER A 75 5.33 -25.05 -3.76
C SER A 75 6.09 -23.77 -3.37
N THR A 76 6.86 -23.84 -2.31
CA THR A 76 7.84 -22.78 -1.95
C THR A 76 9.27 -23.20 -2.26
N ALA A 77 9.48 -24.45 -2.68
CA ALA A 77 10.82 -24.95 -3.00
C ALA A 77 11.52 -24.08 -4.06
N PRO A 78 12.83 -23.86 -3.92
CA PRO A 78 13.74 -24.45 -2.95
C PRO A 78 13.76 -23.76 -1.58
N GLU A 79 12.99 -22.69 -1.40
CA GLU A 79 12.95 -21.90 -0.17
C GLU A 79 12.10 -22.60 0.90
N ASP A 80 12.56 -22.56 2.15
CA ASP A 80 11.75 -22.99 3.27
C ASP A 80 10.52 -22.11 3.43
N ILE A 81 9.38 -22.72 3.80
CA ILE A 81 8.10 -21.99 3.88
C ILE A 81 8.13 -20.84 4.89
N ALA A 82 8.92 -20.93 5.95
CA ALA A 82 9.04 -19.83 6.92
C ALA A 82 9.82 -18.66 6.31
N ALA A 83 10.92 -18.94 5.60
CA ALA A 83 11.68 -17.91 4.90
C ALA A 83 10.84 -17.22 3.81
N PHE A 84 10.12 -18.03 3.02
CA PHE A 84 9.21 -17.53 2.00
C PHE A 84 8.11 -16.64 2.58
N ALA A 85 7.42 -17.10 3.63
CA ALA A 85 6.34 -16.36 4.28
C ALA A 85 6.84 -15.03 4.87
N ASN A 86 7.99 -15.03 5.54
CA ASN A 86 8.62 -13.84 6.08
C ASN A 86 8.97 -12.83 4.97
N ARG A 87 9.56 -13.30 3.88
CA ARG A 87 9.89 -12.48 2.70
C ARG A 87 8.66 -11.88 2.05
N VAL A 88 7.57 -12.66 1.91
CA VAL A 88 6.28 -12.20 1.37
C VAL A 88 5.64 -11.17 2.31
N GLY A 89 5.55 -11.46 3.60
CA GLY A 89 4.99 -10.56 4.61
C GLY A 89 5.69 -9.20 4.64
N ASN A 90 7.03 -9.20 4.63
CA ASN A 90 7.83 -7.98 4.60
C ASN A 90 7.77 -7.22 3.26
N ALA A 91 7.58 -7.92 2.15
CA ALA A 91 7.39 -7.26 0.85
C ALA A 91 6.00 -6.63 0.72
N TRP A 92 4.97 -7.32 1.19
CA TRP A 92 3.60 -6.84 1.18
C TRP A 92 3.28 -5.84 2.28
N LYS A 93 4.04 -5.84 3.36
CA LYS A 93 3.84 -4.97 4.54
C LYS A 93 2.39 -5.00 5.05
N ILE A 94 1.87 -6.21 5.23
CA ILE A 94 0.49 -6.44 5.68
C ILE A 94 0.32 -5.85 7.09
N GLY A 95 -0.74 -5.07 7.31
CA GLY A 95 -1.05 -4.41 8.57
C GLY A 95 -1.13 -2.90 8.45
N ARG A 96 -1.80 -2.24 9.39
CA ARG A 96 -1.92 -0.77 9.42
C ARG A 96 -0.55 -0.12 9.54
N ARG A 97 -0.33 0.98 8.84
CA ARG A 97 0.97 1.68 8.77
C ARG A 97 1.54 2.02 10.16
N GLU A 98 0.71 2.54 11.03
CA GLU A 98 1.14 3.02 12.34
C GLU A 98 1.17 1.90 13.41
N VAL A 99 0.51 0.79 13.16
CA VAL A 99 0.37 -0.32 14.10
C VAL A 99 1.20 -1.53 13.68
N GLY A 100 1.15 -1.90 12.40
CA GLY A 100 1.87 -3.06 11.86
C GLY A 100 1.23 -4.40 12.19
N ASP A 101 -0.09 -4.43 12.37
CA ASP A 101 -0.88 -5.55 12.86
C ASP A 101 -1.33 -6.49 11.73
N GLY A 102 -0.37 -7.16 11.14
CA GLY A 102 -0.57 -8.08 10.02
C GLY A 102 -0.41 -9.56 10.40
N VAL A 103 -1.19 -10.43 9.73
CA VAL A 103 -1.00 -11.89 9.76
C VAL A 103 -1.07 -12.43 8.35
N LEU A 104 -0.14 -13.32 8.00
CA LEU A 104 -0.10 -14.01 6.72
C LEU A 104 -0.20 -15.52 6.94
N ILE A 105 -1.19 -16.15 6.31
CA ILE A 105 -1.30 -17.60 6.25
C ILE A 105 -0.79 -18.06 4.89
N VAL A 106 0.27 -18.85 4.86
CA VAL A 106 0.83 -19.45 3.64
C VAL A 106 0.57 -20.94 3.62
N VAL A 107 0.10 -21.43 2.49
CA VAL A 107 -0.11 -22.86 2.21
C VAL A 107 0.65 -23.24 0.94
N ALA A 108 1.66 -24.08 1.06
CA ALA A 108 2.37 -24.73 -0.06
C ALA A 108 1.76 -26.11 -0.27
N LYS A 109 0.82 -26.18 -1.22
CA LYS A 109 -0.07 -27.35 -1.37
C LYS A 109 0.67 -28.62 -1.71
N ASP A 110 1.56 -28.56 -2.70
CA ASP A 110 2.26 -29.74 -3.20
C ASP A 110 3.36 -30.19 -2.24
N ASP A 111 3.93 -29.22 -1.47
CA ASP A 111 4.89 -29.49 -0.40
C ASP A 111 4.23 -30.03 0.87
N ARG A 112 2.89 -29.94 0.97
CA ARG A 112 2.10 -30.23 2.17
C ARG A 112 2.60 -29.44 3.40
N LYS A 113 2.94 -28.19 3.20
CA LYS A 113 3.43 -27.30 4.25
C LYS A 113 2.50 -26.11 4.42
N MET A 114 2.37 -25.64 5.63
CA MET A 114 1.62 -24.43 5.97
C MET A 114 2.36 -23.61 7.00
N ARG A 115 2.14 -22.32 6.98
CA ARG A 115 2.71 -21.39 7.95
C ARG A 115 1.72 -20.30 8.29
N ILE A 116 1.69 -19.92 9.56
CA ILE A 116 1.11 -18.66 10.03
C ILE A 116 2.27 -17.77 10.38
N GLU A 117 2.44 -16.68 9.67
CA GLU A 117 3.47 -15.65 9.90
C GLU A 117 2.79 -14.46 10.56
N VAL A 118 3.33 -14.01 11.68
CA VAL A 118 2.72 -12.98 12.54
C VAL A 118 3.64 -11.76 12.59
N ALA A 119 3.08 -10.58 12.36
CA ALA A 119 3.82 -9.33 12.52
C ALA A 119 4.13 -9.08 14.00
N LYS A 120 5.26 -8.44 14.28
CA LYS A 120 5.79 -8.23 15.64
C LYS A 120 4.78 -7.65 16.62
N THR A 121 3.94 -6.74 16.18
CA THR A 121 2.91 -6.11 17.02
C THR A 121 1.87 -7.11 17.53
N LEU A 122 1.60 -8.17 16.76
CA LEU A 122 0.63 -9.20 17.12
C LEU A 122 1.23 -10.42 17.83
N GLU A 123 2.54 -10.48 18.05
CA GLU A 123 3.19 -11.61 18.74
C GLU A 123 2.68 -11.77 20.18
N GLY A 124 2.22 -10.68 20.83
CA GLY A 124 1.56 -10.72 22.12
C GLY A 124 0.23 -11.48 22.09
N ALA A 125 -0.62 -11.19 21.12
CA ALA A 125 -1.92 -11.84 20.91
C ALA A 125 -1.78 -13.26 20.34
N ILE A 126 -0.83 -13.44 19.41
CA ILE A 126 -0.61 -14.69 18.68
C ILE A 126 0.87 -15.11 18.85
N PRO A 127 1.28 -15.57 20.05
CA PRO A 127 2.60 -16.15 20.23
C PRO A 127 2.78 -17.40 19.36
N ASP A 128 4.03 -17.78 19.08
CA ASP A 128 4.38 -18.94 18.26
C ASP A 128 3.65 -20.22 18.68
N LEU A 129 3.55 -20.46 19.99
CA LEU A 129 2.82 -21.61 20.52
C LEU A 129 1.32 -21.57 20.19
N ALA A 130 0.74 -20.37 20.11
CA ALA A 130 -0.66 -20.22 19.72
C ALA A 130 -0.85 -20.48 18.22
N ALA A 131 0.03 -19.94 17.38
CA ALA A 131 0.05 -20.23 15.95
C ALA A 131 0.23 -21.73 15.69
N ALA A 132 1.15 -22.40 16.39
CA ALA A 132 1.35 -23.85 16.28
C ALA A 132 0.10 -24.65 16.66
N ARG A 133 -0.59 -24.26 17.73
CA ARG A 133 -1.86 -24.93 18.12
C ARG A 133 -2.96 -24.74 17.09
N ILE A 134 -3.07 -23.58 16.49
CA ILE A 134 -4.04 -23.30 15.41
C ILE A 134 -3.74 -24.20 14.20
N ILE A 135 -2.49 -24.31 13.81
CA ILE A 135 -2.06 -25.23 12.74
C ILE A 135 -2.44 -26.66 13.06
N ASP A 136 -2.04 -27.17 14.23
CA ASP A 136 -2.23 -28.58 14.58
C ASP A 136 -3.69 -28.96 14.83
N GLN A 137 -4.50 -28.08 15.40
CA GLN A 137 -5.87 -28.37 15.82
C GLN A 137 -6.92 -27.94 14.79
N ALA A 138 -6.71 -26.84 14.07
CA ALA A 138 -7.68 -26.30 13.14
C ALA A 138 -7.37 -26.65 11.66
N MET A 139 -6.12 -26.48 11.22
CA MET A 139 -5.75 -26.63 9.81
C MET A 139 -5.40 -28.06 9.45
N LYS A 140 -4.45 -28.66 10.16
CA LYS A 140 -3.87 -29.97 9.84
C LYS A 140 -4.89 -31.10 9.68
N PRO A 141 -5.85 -31.33 10.58
CA PRO A 141 -6.82 -32.42 10.44
C PRO A 141 -7.72 -32.23 9.21
N ARG A 142 -8.11 -30.98 8.91
CA ARG A 142 -8.95 -30.65 7.75
C ARG A 142 -8.20 -30.78 6.43
N PHE A 143 -6.96 -30.32 6.39
CA PHE A 143 -6.12 -30.43 5.20
C PHE A 143 -5.83 -31.89 4.84
N ARG A 144 -5.64 -32.75 5.85
CA ARG A 144 -5.53 -34.22 5.64
C ARG A 144 -6.76 -34.84 4.98
N SER A 145 -7.94 -34.30 5.27
CA SER A 145 -9.20 -34.75 4.62
C SER A 145 -9.50 -34.00 3.32
N GLY A 146 -8.63 -33.10 2.87
CA GLY A 146 -8.84 -32.30 1.66
C GLY A 146 -9.73 -31.06 1.85
N ASP A 147 -10.20 -30.79 3.07
CA ASP A 147 -11.02 -29.63 3.39
C ASP A 147 -10.14 -28.40 3.68
N PHE A 148 -9.57 -27.84 2.61
CA PHE A 148 -8.71 -26.66 2.72
C PHE A 148 -9.50 -25.43 3.14
N ALA A 149 -10.69 -25.21 2.59
CA ALA A 149 -11.53 -24.08 2.93
C ALA A 149 -11.96 -24.10 4.40
N GLY A 150 -12.40 -25.23 4.91
CA GLY A 150 -12.76 -25.40 6.31
C GLY A 150 -11.58 -25.23 7.26
N GLY A 151 -10.39 -25.69 6.85
CA GLY A 151 -9.16 -25.53 7.62
C GLY A 151 -8.72 -24.06 7.72
N LEU A 152 -8.76 -23.33 6.61
CA LEU A 152 -8.44 -21.90 6.58
C LEU A 152 -9.46 -21.07 7.38
N ASN A 153 -10.75 -21.30 7.20
CA ASN A 153 -11.79 -20.60 7.95
C ASN A 153 -11.64 -20.83 9.46
N ALA A 154 -11.40 -22.05 9.89
CA ALA A 154 -11.20 -22.36 11.32
C ALA A 154 -9.94 -21.69 11.89
N ALA A 155 -8.87 -21.55 11.10
CA ALA A 155 -7.69 -20.81 11.50
C ALA A 155 -7.98 -19.31 11.59
N ILE A 156 -8.66 -18.74 10.60
CA ILE A 156 -9.05 -17.32 10.58
C ILE A 156 -9.91 -16.97 11.80
N ASP A 157 -10.89 -17.81 12.15
CA ASP A 157 -11.76 -17.57 13.32
C ASP A 157 -10.96 -17.59 14.63
N GLN A 158 -10.00 -18.50 14.79
CA GLN A 158 -9.18 -18.54 15.99
C GLN A 158 -8.17 -17.38 16.07
N LEU A 159 -7.62 -16.96 14.93
CA LEU A 159 -6.75 -15.79 14.85
C LEU A 159 -7.53 -14.52 15.19
N ALA A 160 -8.71 -14.34 14.61
CA ALA A 160 -9.59 -13.20 14.88
C ALA A 160 -9.98 -13.11 16.36
N ALA A 161 -10.34 -14.25 16.98
CA ALA A 161 -10.69 -14.29 18.39
C ALA A 161 -9.52 -13.88 19.31
N ARG A 162 -8.28 -14.16 18.93
CA ARG A 162 -7.08 -13.73 19.67
C ARG A 162 -6.80 -12.25 19.51
N ILE A 163 -6.93 -11.75 18.28
CA ILE A 163 -6.75 -10.34 17.96
C ILE A 163 -7.76 -9.48 18.71
N ALA A 164 -9.04 -9.89 18.74
CA ALA A 164 -10.10 -9.20 19.47
C ALA A 164 -9.86 -9.09 20.99
N GLY A 165 -9.02 -9.94 21.57
CA GLY A 165 -8.62 -9.89 22.99
C GLY A 165 -7.39 -9.03 23.26
N GLU A 166 -6.73 -8.49 22.26
CA GLU A 166 -5.52 -7.67 22.41
C GLU A 166 -5.88 -6.18 22.47
N PRO A 167 -5.28 -5.39 23.39
CA PRO A 167 -5.50 -3.95 23.48
C PRO A 167 -4.77 -3.21 22.37
N LEU A 168 -5.17 -3.44 21.13
CA LEU A 168 -4.69 -2.70 19.96
C LEU A 168 -5.40 -1.34 19.86
N PRO A 169 -4.76 -0.31 19.26
CA PRO A 169 -5.43 0.93 18.92
C PRO A 169 -6.68 0.65 18.08
N GLU A 170 -7.80 1.28 18.45
CA GLU A 170 -9.04 1.14 17.68
C GLU A 170 -8.78 1.42 16.18
N PRO A 171 -9.39 0.64 15.28
CA PRO A 171 -9.31 0.94 13.86
C PRO A 171 -9.86 2.35 13.68
N GLU A 172 -9.09 3.22 13.03
CA GLU A 172 -9.65 4.47 12.56
C GLU A 172 -10.89 4.10 11.77
N SER A 173 -12.08 4.36 12.36
CA SER A 173 -13.30 4.24 11.59
C SER A 173 -13.03 5.07 10.34
N LYS A 174 -12.95 4.43 9.19
CA LYS A 174 -13.20 5.08 7.91
C LYS A 174 -14.66 5.52 8.05
N SER A 175 -14.87 6.57 8.85
CA SER A 175 -16.00 7.47 8.65
C SER A 175 -15.93 7.65 7.16
N ALA A 176 -16.95 7.12 6.45
CA ALA A 176 -17.00 7.29 5.03
C ALA A 176 -16.54 8.74 4.82
N GLU A 177 -15.28 8.90 4.42
CA GLU A 177 -14.93 10.04 3.63
C GLU A 177 -15.81 9.86 2.39
N SER A 178 -17.11 10.06 2.65
CA SER A 178 -18.03 10.56 1.67
C SER A 178 -17.22 11.68 1.06
N GLY A 179 -16.67 11.42 -0.14
CA GLY A 179 -15.79 12.29 -0.87
C GLY A 179 -16.21 13.75 -0.73
N GLN A 180 -15.87 14.31 0.39
CA GLN A 180 -15.61 15.71 0.58
C GLN A 180 -14.18 15.87 0.12
N SER A 181 -13.93 15.43 -1.13
CA SER A 181 -12.95 16.09 -1.99
C SER A 181 -13.39 17.53 -1.85
N SER A 182 -12.64 18.21 -0.97
CA SER A 182 -12.92 19.55 -0.51
C SER A 182 -13.38 20.37 -1.71
N ASP A 183 -14.71 20.69 -1.76
CA ASP A 183 -15.28 21.61 -2.77
C ASP A 183 -14.58 22.99 -2.76
N TRP A 184 -13.60 23.17 -1.85
CA TRP A 184 -12.73 24.32 -1.83
C TRP A 184 -11.96 24.50 -3.15
N LEU A 185 -11.58 23.41 -3.84
CA LEU A 185 -10.99 23.48 -5.19
C LEU A 185 -11.98 24.05 -6.22
N ALA A 186 -13.26 23.82 -6.05
CA ALA A 186 -14.30 24.45 -6.87
C ALA A 186 -14.53 25.89 -6.47
N ILE A 187 -14.30 26.26 -5.20
CA ILE A 187 -14.45 27.65 -4.71
C ILE A 187 -13.27 28.52 -5.12
N VAL A 188 -12.05 27.96 -5.26
CA VAL A 188 -10.85 28.72 -5.64
C VAL A 188 -11.02 29.55 -6.91
N PRO A 189 -11.51 28.99 -8.05
CA PRO A 189 -11.74 29.80 -9.26
C PRO A 189 -12.81 30.87 -9.06
N VAL A 190 -13.84 30.61 -8.26
CA VAL A 190 -14.89 31.59 -7.98
C VAL A 190 -14.34 32.78 -7.16
N VAL A 191 -13.52 32.50 -6.15
CA VAL A 191 -12.87 33.55 -5.34
C VAL A 191 -11.85 34.33 -6.17
N LEU A 192 -11.04 33.68 -7.00
CA LEU A 192 -10.10 34.35 -7.89
C LEU A 192 -10.82 35.27 -8.90
N PHE A 193 -11.93 34.79 -9.46
CA PHE A 193 -12.73 35.57 -10.40
C PHE A 193 -13.41 36.77 -9.71
N GLY A 194 -13.90 36.60 -8.49
CA GLY A 194 -14.46 37.68 -7.67
C GLY A 194 -13.44 38.76 -7.32
N LEU A 195 -12.23 38.35 -6.93
CA LEU A 195 -11.09 39.29 -6.68
C LEU A 195 -10.67 40.02 -7.95
N ALA A 196 -10.64 39.35 -9.10
CA ALA A 196 -10.33 39.98 -10.38
C ALA A 196 -11.41 41.00 -10.79
N ALA A 197 -12.68 40.67 -10.58
CA ALA A 197 -13.81 41.57 -10.89
C ALA A 197 -13.85 42.82 -10.01
N LEU A 198 -13.37 42.73 -8.74
CA LEU A 198 -13.29 43.85 -7.80
C LEU A 198 -12.05 44.73 -8.04
N SER A 199 -11.08 44.27 -8.84
CA SER A 199 -9.83 44.98 -9.05
C SER A 199 -9.97 46.40 -9.68
N PRO A 200 -10.86 46.65 -10.67
CA PRO A 200 -11.04 47.99 -11.23
C PRO A 200 -11.66 48.93 -10.18
N LEU A 201 -12.59 48.45 -9.36
CA LEU A 201 -13.24 49.26 -8.31
C LEU A 201 -12.22 49.69 -7.24
N ALA A 202 -11.37 48.78 -6.79
CA ALA A 202 -10.31 49.10 -5.82
C ALA A 202 -9.29 50.09 -6.36
N ARG A 203 -8.97 50.04 -7.65
CA ARG A 203 -8.07 50.97 -8.33
C ARG A 203 -8.65 52.37 -8.48
N THR A 204 -9.97 52.52 -8.67
CA THR A 204 -10.65 53.80 -8.81
C THR A 204 -10.81 54.49 -7.46
N LEU A 205 -11.03 53.75 -6.37
CA LEU A 205 -11.25 54.29 -5.04
C LEU A 205 -9.94 54.63 -4.28
N PHE A 206 -8.91 53.80 -4.42
CA PHE A 206 -7.70 53.87 -3.62
C PHE A 206 -6.42 54.23 -4.42
N GLY A 207 -6.53 54.39 -5.74
CA GLY A 207 -5.39 54.63 -6.63
C GLY A 207 -4.58 53.36 -6.90
N LYS A 208 -3.70 53.45 -7.94
CA LYS A 208 -2.94 52.26 -8.44
C LYS A 208 -2.05 51.59 -7.39
N PRO A 209 -1.23 52.26 -6.55
CA PRO A 209 -0.36 51.55 -5.60
C PRO A 209 -1.10 50.98 -4.40
N LEU A 210 -2.06 51.75 -3.83
CA LEU A 210 -2.78 51.30 -2.63
C LEU A 210 -3.80 50.19 -2.95
N GLY A 211 -4.47 50.25 -4.10
CA GLY A 211 -5.38 49.20 -4.56
C GLY A 211 -4.69 47.85 -4.82
N ALA A 212 -3.42 47.90 -5.30
CA ALA A 212 -2.61 46.70 -5.49
C ALA A 212 -2.20 46.03 -4.17
N GLY A 213 -1.81 46.86 -3.18
CA GLY A 213 -1.46 46.38 -1.85
C GLY A 213 -2.64 45.75 -1.12
N LEU A 214 -3.82 46.37 -1.18
CA LEU A 214 -5.05 45.87 -0.54
C LEU A 214 -5.49 44.52 -1.16
N LEU A 215 -5.42 44.36 -2.46
CA LEU A 215 -5.76 43.08 -3.13
C LEU A 215 -4.76 41.99 -2.84
N GLY A 216 -3.45 42.31 -2.78
CA GLY A 216 -2.41 41.36 -2.42
C GLY A 216 -2.52 40.87 -0.97
N THR A 217 -2.80 41.76 -0.04
CA THR A 217 -3.02 41.37 1.38
C THR A 217 -4.30 40.55 1.56
N ALA A 218 -5.38 40.92 0.88
CA ALA A 218 -6.64 40.14 0.93
C ALA A 218 -6.45 38.73 0.38
N ALA A 219 -5.74 38.58 -0.74
CA ALA A 219 -5.42 37.24 -1.32
C ALA A 219 -4.52 36.43 -0.39
N GLY A 220 -3.53 37.04 0.26
CA GLY A 220 -2.64 36.39 1.22
C GLY A 220 -3.37 35.90 2.47
N VAL A 221 -4.25 36.75 3.05
CA VAL A 221 -5.07 36.37 4.21
C VAL A 221 -6.03 35.22 3.87
N LEU A 222 -6.69 35.28 2.72
CA LEU A 222 -7.55 34.20 2.23
C LEU A 222 -6.76 32.90 2.07
N ALA A 223 -5.61 32.93 1.41
CA ALA A 223 -4.76 31.75 1.25
C ALA A 223 -4.29 31.19 2.60
N PHE A 224 -3.96 32.03 3.56
CA PHE A 224 -3.59 31.60 4.91
C PHE A 224 -4.74 30.93 5.65
N VAL A 225 -5.95 31.49 5.61
CA VAL A 225 -7.14 30.93 6.28
C VAL A 225 -7.49 29.55 5.72
N PHE A 226 -7.33 29.35 4.40
CA PHE A 226 -7.66 28.08 3.77
C PHE A 226 -6.57 27.00 3.84
N THR A 227 -5.29 27.39 3.92
CA THR A 227 -4.19 26.41 3.86
C THR A 227 -3.48 26.22 5.19
N ALA A 228 -3.72 27.07 6.17
CA ALA A 228 -2.97 27.13 7.44
C ALA A 228 -1.42 27.14 7.26
N SER A 229 -0.96 27.46 6.03
CA SER A 229 0.45 27.46 5.66
C SER A 229 0.92 28.86 5.29
N TRP A 230 1.76 29.43 6.13
CA TRP A 230 2.29 30.78 5.92
C TRP A 230 3.18 30.91 4.67
N TRP A 231 3.86 29.85 4.24
CA TRP A 231 4.65 29.82 3.01
C TRP A 231 3.80 29.97 1.76
N LEU A 232 2.65 29.30 1.69
CA LEU A 232 1.70 29.39 0.58
C LEU A 232 1.01 30.76 0.57
N ALA A 233 0.71 31.32 1.74
CA ALA A 233 0.16 32.66 1.87
C ALA A 233 1.14 33.75 1.36
N LEU A 234 2.43 33.62 1.70
CA LEU A 234 3.47 34.53 1.22
C LEU A 234 3.64 34.39 -0.31
N LEU A 235 3.68 33.18 -0.84
CA LEU A 235 3.77 32.94 -2.28
C LEU A 235 2.59 33.54 -3.03
N ALA A 236 1.36 33.33 -2.54
CA ALA A 236 0.15 33.89 -3.14
C ALA A 236 0.16 35.43 -3.12
N ALA A 237 0.59 36.04 -2.02
CA ALA A 237 0.71 37.50 -1.90
C ALA A 237 1.74 38.06 -2.89
N VAL A 238 2.91 37.44 -3.02
CA VAL A 238 3.96 37.83 -3.97
C VAL A 238 3.50 37.67 -5.41
N CYS A 239 2.86 36.58 -5.76
CA CYS A 239 2.30 36.34 -7.10
C CYS A 239 1.22 37.38 -7.44
N ALA A 240 0.30 37.67 -6.53
CA ALA A 240 -0.74 38.68 -6.71
C ALA A 240 -0.14 40.08 -6.90
N LEU A 241 0.86 40.45 -6.11
CA LEU A 241 1.57 41.75 -6.24
C LEU A 241 2.27 41.84 -7.60
N PHE A 242 3.00 40.76 -8.00
CA PHE A 242 3.70 40.70 -9.29
C PHE A 242 2.74 40.84 -10.47
N PHE A 243 1.60 40.13 -10.40
CA PHE A 243 0.56 40.17 -11.45
C PHE A 243 -0.03 41.59 -11.58
N VAL A 244 -0.29 42.29 -10.47
CA VAL A 244 -0.84 43.62 -10.49
C VAL A 244 0.19 44.64 -10.99
N LEU A 245 1.48 44.50 -10.60
CA LEU A 245 2.55 45.37 -11.13
C LEU A 245 2.80 45.14 -12.63
N SER A 246 2.84 43.87 -13.07
CA SER A 246 3.09 43.54 -14.49
C SER A 246 1.93 43.97 -15.40
N SER A 247 0.70 43.96 -14.92
CA SER A 247 -0.47 44.46 -15.66
C SER A 247 -0.52 45.98 -15.74
N ALA A 248 0.27 46.70 -14.92
CA ALA A 248 0.39 48.16 -15.00
C ALA A 248 1.35 48.65 -16.10
N VAL A 249 2.23 47.75 -16.62
CA VAL A 249 3.28 48.08 -17.61
C VAL A 249 2.84 47.78 -19.04
N ARG A 250 1.81 46.93 -19.26
CA ARG A 250 1.30 46.61 -20.56
C ARG A 250 -0.16 47.01 -20.69
N GLY A 251 -0.42 48.14 -21.29
CA GLY A 251 -1.71 48.49 -21.87
C GLY A 251 -1.99 47.61 -23.09
N VAL A 252 -2.51 46.40 -22.85
CA VAL A 252 -3.01 45.52 -23.92
C VAL A 252 -4.50 45.78 -24.00
N PRO A 253 -5.03 46.28 -25.16
CA PRO A 253 -6.45 46.34 -25.38
C PRO A 253 -6.97 44.90 -25.46
N TRP A 254 -7.88 44.54 -24.58
CA TRP A 254 -8.58 43.27 -24.62
C TRP A 254 -9.58 43.29 -25.79
N SER A 255 -9.15 42.81 -26.96
CA SER A 255 -10.08 42.47 -28.00
C SER A 255 -10.71 41.12 -27.68
N SER A 256 -12.03 41.11 -27.56
CA SER A 256 -12.86 39.94 -27.43
C SER A 256 -12.73 39.06 -28.69
N GLY A 257 -11.81 38.08 -28.67
CA GLY A 257 -11.74 37.01 -29.64
C GLY A 257 -12.21 35.73 -29.00
N GLY A 258 -13.40 35.28 -29.39
CA GLY A 258 -13.96 33.99 -28.99
C GLY A 258 -13.10 32.86 -29.58
N GLY A 259 -12.35 32.16 -28.76
CA GLY A 259 -11.67 30.92 -29.08
C GLY A 259 -12.23 29.85 -28.21
N GLY A 260 -13.04 28.93 -28.78
CA GLY A 260 -13.61 27.80 -28.12
C GLY A 260 -12.51 26.85 -27.64
N TRP A 261 -12.39 26.67 -26.35
CA TRP A 261 -11.68 25.56 -25.77
C TRP A 261 -12.61 24.36 -25.73
N SER A 262 -12.50 23.48 -26.74
CA SER A 262 -12.98 22.12 -26.62
C SER A 262 -12.05 21.39 -25.65
N GLY A 263 -12.41 21.37 -24.39
CA GLY A 263 -11.82 20.53 -23.38
C GLY A 263 -12.21 19.09 -23.66
N GLY A 264 -11.31 18.32 -24.26
CA GLY A 264 -11.40 16.87 -24.27
C GLY A 264 -11.32 16.38 -22.82
N SER A 265 -12.47 16.06 -22.23
CA SER A 265 -12.54 15.28 -21.00
C SER A 265 -12.14 13.85 -21.36
N GLY A 266 -10.85 13.53 -21.24
CA GLY A 266 -10.37 12.18 -21.10
C GLY A 266 -10.87 11.68 -19.74
N GLY A 267 -12.06 11.09 -19.73
CA GLY A 267 -12.52 10.30 -18.61
C GLY A 267 -11.64 9.07 -18.52
N SER A 268 -10.60 9.09 -17.70
CA SER A 268 -10.09 7.88 -17.12
C SER A 268 -11.15 7.39 -16.16
N SER A 269 -12.02 6.51 -16.65
CA SER A 269 -12.79 5.62 -15.81
C SER A 269 -11.78 4.75 -15.09
N SER A 270 -11.33 5.18 -13.91
CA SER A 270 -10.86 4.27 -12.90
C SER A 270 -12.05 3.39 -12.57
N SER A 271 -12.06 2.18 -13.14
CA SER A 271 -12.87 1.09 -12.61
C SER A 271 -12.47 0.95 -11.16
N ASP A 272 -13.34 1.40 -10.28
CA ASP A 272 -13.31 1.18 -8.85
C ASP A 272 -13.63 -0.31 -8.62
N GLY A 273 -12.70 -1.16 -9.05
CA GLY A 273 -12.56 -2.50 -8.56
C GLY A 273 -11.94 -2.33 -7.18
N GLY A 274 -12.74 -2.51 -6.12
CA GLY A 274 -12.27 -2.46 -4.74
C GLY A 274 -11.18 -3.49 -4.48
N GLY A 275 -9.99 -3.24 -5.02
CA GLY A 275 -8.79 -4.04 -4.82
C GLY A 275 -8.29 -3.82 -3.40
N PHE A 276 -8.03 -4.94 -2.71
CA PHE A 276 -7.35 -4.92 -1.44
C PHE A 276 -5.94 -4.33 -1.61
N SER A 277 -5.58 -3.44 -0.71
CA SER A 277 -4.22 -2.92 -0.59
C SER A 277 -3.77 -3.04 0.86
N SER A 278 -2.49 -3.37 1.04
CA SER A 278 -1.87 -3.39 2.36
C SER A 278 -1.89 -2.00 2.99
N GLY A 279 -2.05 -1.93 4.32
CA GLY A 279 -1.87 -0.71 5.10
C GLY A 279 -0.43 -0.21 5.14
N GLY A 280 0.54 -1.04 4.77
CA GLY A 280 1.95 -0.68 4.60
C GLY A 280 2.77 -0.63 5.89
N GLY A 281 2.29 -1.20 7.00
CA GLY A 281 2.93 -1.13 8.31
C GLY A 281 3.56 -2.42 8.83
N GLY A 282 3.24 -3.58 8.28
CA GLY A 282 3.70 -4.86 8.79
C GLY A 282 5.22 -5.00 8.81
N ASP A 283 5.76 -5.39 9.97
CA ASP A 283 7.16 -5.80 10.19
C ASP A 283 7.16 -7.23 10.72
N PHE A 284 7.62 -8.15 9.89
CA PHE A 284 7.60 -9.58 10.17
C PHE A 284 9.00 -10.04 10.60
N GLY A 285 9.12 -10.40 11.88
CA GLY A 285 10.36 -10.84 12.50
C GLY A 285 10.59 -12.36 12.45
N GLY A 286 9.69 -13.10 11.81
CA GLY A 286 9.71 -14.56 11.81
C GLY A 286 8.88 -15.20 12.91
N GLY A 287 8.08 -14.41 13.65
CA GLY A 287 7.09 -14.89 14.60
C GLY A 287 6.00 -15.71 13.92
N GLY A 288 5.41 -16.65 14.65
CA GLY A 288 4.42 -17.59 14.14
C GLY A 288 4.87 -19.05 14.15
N ALA A 289 4.26 -19.91 13.34
CA ALA A 289 4.58 -21.33 13.32
C ALA A 289 4.41 -21.94 11.92
N SER A 290 5.17 -23.01 11.68
CA SER A 290 5.03 -23.84 10.49
C SER A 290 4.52 -25.24 10.87
N GLY A 291 3.86 -25.91 9.93
CA GLY A 291 3.40 -27.28 10.07
C GLY A 291 3.28 -27.99 8.74
N ASP A 292 3.07 -29.30 8.80
CA ASP A 292 2.84 -30.20 7.67
C ASP A 292 1.57 -31.03 7.89
N TRP A 293 0.99 -31.60 6.81
CA TRP A 293 -0.20 -32.44 6.90
C TRP A 293 -0.14 -33.71 6.04
#